data_0a5f1e4bde70e4d9649d0fde5283083e
#
_entry.id   0a5f1e4bde70e4d9649d0fde5283083e
#
_cell.length_a   1.000
_cell.length_b   1.000
_cell.length_c   1.000
_cell.angle_alpha   90.00
_cell.angle_beta   90.00
_cell.angle_gamma   90.00
#
_symmetry.space_group_name_H-M   'P 1'
#
loop_
_entity.id
_entity.type
_entity.pdbx_description
1 polymer ?
#
loop_
_entity_poly.entity_id
_entity_poly.type
_entity_poly.pdbx_seq_one_letter_code
_entity_poly.pdbx_strand_id
1 'polypeptide(L)'
;YQQLQTLDFTAPFLRAHPKAFELAQRVAEYTPADLNRIFFVNSGSEAVDTAMKMALMYHRVRGQAQRQLFVSRERAYHGVNMGGIALAGMVNNRRAFGPGLAGVYHMRHTALPQNKFVRGQPEHGADLADDLQRLCNLYGGENIAACFVEPTAGSFGCLPPPKGYLDRLRK
;
A
#
# COMPACT_ATOMS: atom_id res chain seq x y z
N TYR A 1 25.94 -0.67 20.85
CA TYR A 1 27.07 -1.47 21.30
C TYR A 1 26.66 -2.47 22.39
N GLN A 2 25.99 -2.04 23.46
CA GLN A 2 25.50 -2.92 24.55
C GLN A 2 24.62 -4.06 24.03
N GLN A 3 23.72 -3.79 23.10
CA GLN A 3 22.84 -4.81 22.53
C GLN A 3 23.62 -5.86 21.72
N LEU A 4 24.67 -5.43 20.98
CA LEU A 4 25.54 -6.35 20.25
C LEU A 4 26.31 -7.30 21.19
N GLN A 5 26.63 -6.84 22.38
CA GLN A 5 27.32 -7.68 23.41
C GLN A 5 26.38 -8.66 24.12
N THR A 6 25.08 -8.33 24.19
CA THR A 6 24.10 -9.16 24.89
C THR A 6 23.45 -10.19 23.94
N LEU A 7 22.94 -9.72 22.81
CA LEU A 7 22.31 -10.51 21.76
C LEU A 7 22.29 -9.67 20.48
N ASP A 8 23.14 -10.00 19.53
CA ASP A 8 23.29 -9.33 18.25
C ASP A 8 22.23 -9.75 17.25
N PHE A 9 21.94 -11.05 17.19
CA PHE A 9 21.00 -11.63 16.23
C PHE A 9 20.32 -12.89 16.80
N THR A 10 19.07 -13.11 16.39
CA THR A 10 18.39 -14.40 16.52
C THR A 10 17.45 -14.61 15.33
N ALA A 11 17.47 -15.80 14.74
CA ALA A 11 16.54 -16.17 13.67
C ALA A 11 15.11 -16.22 14.21
N PRO A 12 14.09 -15.78 13.41
CA PRO A 12 12.69 -15.73 13.87
C PRO A 12 11.97 -17.09 13.84
N PHE A 13 12.71 -18.21 13.71
CA PHE A 13 12.15 -19.57 13.75
C PHE A 13 12.16 -20.11 15.19
N LEU A 14 10.97 -20.23 15.77
CA LEU A 14 10.75 -20.70 17.15
C LEU A 14 11.48 -19.87 18.22
N ARG A 15 12.00 -18.72 17.85
CA ARG A 15 12.72 -17.77 18.71
C ARG A 15 12.30 -16.35 18.33
N ALA A 16 12.60 -15.40 19.19
CA ALA A 16 12.37 -14.00 18.91
C ALA A 16 13.41 -13.13 19.63
N HIS A 17 13.75 -12.00 19.02
CA HIS A 17 14.62 -11.01 19.63
C HIS A 17 13.78 -10.07 20.51
N PRO A 18 14.16 -9.82 21.79
CA PRO A 18 13.40 -8.94 22.68
C PRO A 18 13.13 -7.55 22.09
N LYS A 19 14.11 -6.99 21.35
CA LYS A 19 13.98 -5.69 20.71
C LYS A 19 12.92 -5.65 19.62
N ALA A 20 12.57 -6.78 19.01
CA ALA A 20 11.45 -6.85 18.06
C ALA A 20 10.11 -6.60 18.75
N PHE A 21 9.91 -7.16 19.95
CA PHE A 21 8.70 -6.91 20.75
C PHE A 21 8.62 -5.47 21.24
N GLU A 22 9.73 -4.91 21.75
CA GLU A 22 9.79 -3.51 22.17
C GLU A 22 9.47 -2.56 20.99
N LEU A 23 10.02 -2.84 19.81
CA LEU A 23 9.74 -2.06 18.60
C LEU A 23 8.28 -2.20 18.17
N ALA A 24 7.73 -3.42 18.16
CA ALA A 24 6.33 -3.65 17.81
C ALA A 24 5.38 -2.88 18.73
N GLN A 25 5.65 -2.88 20.04
CA GLN A 25 4.87 -2.12 21.01
C GLN A 25 4.93 -0.62 20.71
N ARG A 26 6.13 -0.07 20.50
CA ARG A 26 6.29 1.36 20.17
C ARG A 26 5.61 1.75 18.86
N VAL A 27 5.71 0.91 17.81
CA VAL A 27 5.03 1.17 16.54
C VAL A 27 3.51 1.16 16.73
N ALA A 28 2.99 0.22 17.53
CA ALA A 28 1.55 0.14 17.82
C ALA A 28 0.99 1.39 18.52
N GLU A 29 1.83 2.15 19.27
CA GLU A 29 1.43 3.43 19.88
C GLU A 29 1.13 4.53 18.85
N TYR A 30 1.67 4.43 17.63
CA TYR A 30 1.48 5.39 16.53
C TYR A 30 0.41 4.98 15.52
N THR A 31 -0.07 3.75 15.59
CA THR A 31 -1.10 3.24 14.69
C THR A 31 -2.50 3.40 15.30
N PRO A 32 -3.58 3.43 14.51
CA PRO A 32 -4.94 3.35 15.04
C PRO A 32 -5.11 2.14 15.98
N ALA A 33 -5.93 2.26 17.02
CA ALA A 33 -6.02 1.31 18.14
C ALA A 33 -6.32 -0.14 17.73
N ASP A 34 -6.96 -0.36 16.61
CA ASP A 34 -7.29 -1.67 16.02
C ASP A 34 -6.17 -2.25 15.13
N LEU A 35 -5.17 -1.43 14.75
CA LEU A 35 -4.00 -1.83 13.94
C LEU A 35 -2.76 -2.08 14.80
N ASN A 36 -2.86 -2.95 15.78
CA ASN A 36 -1.81 -3.20 16.77
C ASN A 36 -1.00 -4.50 16.54
N ARG A 37 -1.17 -5.14 15.38
CA ARG A 37 -0.44 -6.34 14.98
C ARG A 37 0.64 -5.96 13.99
N ILE A 38 1.89 -5.99 14.43
CA ILE A 38 3.04 -5.55 13.62
C ILE A 38 3.71 -6.77 13.00
N PHE A 39 3.86 -6.74 11.67
CA PHE A 39 4.56 -7.76 10.90
C PHE A 39 5.82 -7.14 10.30
N PHE A 40 6.99 -7.57 10.76
CA PHE A 40 8.27 -7.08 10.27
C PHE A 40 8.72 -7.81 9.02
N VAL A 41 9.28 -7.06 8.08
CA VAL A 41 9.88 -7.54 6.83
C VAL A 41 11.19 -6.79 6.57
N ASN A 42 11.99 -7.25 5.62
CA ASN A 42 13.30 -6.64 5.33
C ASN A 42 13.20 -5.45 4.38
N SER A 43 12.09 -5.29 3.65
CA SER A 43 11.93 -4.21 2.68
C SER A 43 10.46 -3.82 2.46
N GLY A 44 10.23 -2.61 1.93
CA GLY A 44 8.90 -2.20 1.50
C GLY A 44 8.32 -3.09 0.39
N SER A 45 9.17 -3.63 -0.48
CA SER A 45 8.75 -4.59 -1.52
C SER A 45 8.19 -5.87 -0.92
N GLU A 46 8.85 -6.44 0.10
CA GLU A 46 8.34 -7.59 0.83
C GLU A 46 7.05 -7.26 1.60
N ALA A 47 6.97 -6.06 2.18
CA ALA A 47 5.76 -5.60 2.86
C ALA A 47 4.56 -5.57 1.92
N VAL A 48 4.71 -5.02 0.72
CA VAL A 48 3.65 -4.91 -0.28
C VAL A 48 3.22 -6.29 -0.77
N ASP A 49 4.16 -7.16 -1.18
CA ASP A 49 3.83 -8.52 -1.64
C ASP A 49 3.16 -9.34 -0.53
N THR A 50 3.59 -9.15 0.72
CA THR A 50 2.96 -9.80 1.88
C THR A 50 1.56 -9.25 2.13
N ALA A 51 1.36 -7.93 2.03
CA ALA A 51 0.04 -7.31 2.20
C ALA A 51 -0.95 -7.78 1.13
N MET A 52 -0.52 -7.94 -0.14
CA MET A 52 -1.35 -8.54 -1.20
C MET A 52 -1.81 -9.96 -0.82
N LYS A 53 -0.88 -10.81 -0.38
CA LYS A 53 -1.20 -12.18 0.05
C LYS A 53 -2.11 -12.20 1.28
N MET A 54 -1.88 -11.31 2.24
CA MET A 54 -2.74 -11.17 3.43
C MET A 54 -4.17 -10.75 3.05
N ALA A 55 -4.33 -9.81 2.11
CA ALA A 55 -5.65 -9.41 1.63
C ALA A 55 -6.42 -10.59 1.00
N LEU A 56 -5.76 -11.37 0.13
CA LEU A 56 -6.37 -12.56 -0.46
C LEU A 56 -6.75 -13.60 0.60
N MET A 57 -5.86 -13.88 1.55
CA MET A 57 -6.13 -14.84 2.62
C MET A 57 -7.25 -14.36 3.55
N TYR A 58 -7.26 -13.08 3.91
CA TYR A 58 -8.31 -12.47 4.73
C TYR A 58 -9.70 -12.70 4.12
N HIS A 59 -9.85 -12.42 2.82
CA HIS A 59 -11.12 -12.64 2.14
C HIS A 59 -11.45 -14.11 1.99
N ARG A 60 -10.48 -14.97 1.71
CA ARG A 60 -10.67 -16.41 1.59
C ARG A 60 -11.19 -17.04 2.87
N VAL A 61 -10.62 -16.73 4.04
CA VAL A 61 -11.08 -17.27 5.32
C VAL A 61 -12.46 -16.76 5.74
N ARG A 62 -12.91 -15.66 5.14
CA ARG A 62 -14.27 -15.11 5.30
C ARG A 62 -15.28 -15.66 4.29
N GLY A 63 -14.92 -16.67 3.49
CA GLY A 63 -15.78 -17.24 2.46
C GLY A 63 -15.95 -16.36 1.21
N GLN A 64 -15.06 -15.37 0.99
CA GLN A 64 -15.11 -14.42 -0.11
C GLN A 64 -13.89 -14.60 -1.04
N ALA A 65 -13.56 -15.84 -1.41
CA ALA A 65 -12.39 -16.17 -2.21
C ALA A 65 -12.40 -15.59 -3.64
N GLN A 66 -13.55 -15.09 -4.12
CA GLN A 66 -13.68 -14.37 -5.39
C GLN A 66 -13.00 -13.01 -5.37
N ARG A 67 -12.72 -12.41 -4.20
CA ARG A 67 -11.99 -11.15 -4.08
C ARG A 67 -10.51 -11.34 -4.41
N GLN A 68 -10.15 -11.12 -5.67
CA GLN A 68 -8.80 -11.34 -6.19
C GLN A 68 -8.23 -10.14 -6.93
N LEU A 69 -9.05 -9.10 -7.15
CA LEU A 69 -8.60 -7.91 -7.87
C LEU A 69 -7.98 -6.90 -6.92
N PHE A 70 -6.97 -6.22 -7.41
CA PHE A 70 -6.29 -5.15 -6.69
C PHE A 70 -6.44 -3.83 -7.42
N VAL A 71 -6.56 -2.75 -6.67
CA VAL A 71 -6.58 -1.40 -7.21
C VAL A 71 -5.39 -0.64 -6.68
N SER A 72 -4.75 0.14 -7.53
CA SER A 72 -3.69 1.07 -7.17
C SER A 72 -3.91 2.41 -7.89
N ARG A 73 -2.88 3.23 -7.97
CA ARG A 73 -2.97 4.55 -8.60
C ARG A 73 -1.87 4.72 -9.65
N GLU A 74 -2.17 5.40 -10.75
CA GLU A 74 -1.17 5.85 -11.70
C GLU A 74 -0.06 6.62 -10.98
N ARG A 75 1.18 6.49 -11.46
CA ARG A 75 2.37 7.14 -10.93
C ARG A 75 2.75 6.74 -9.50
N ALA A 76 2.09 5.74 -8.93
CA ALA A 76 2.44 5.20 -7.62
C ALA A 76 3.69 4.33 -7.69
N TYR A 77 4.41 4.23 -6.57
CA TYR A 77 5.51 3.30 -6.37
C TYR A 77 5.21 2.37 -5.20
N HIS A 78 5.30 1.06 -5.45
CA HIS A 78 4.98 0.05 -4.46
C HIS A 78 6.08 -1.03 -4.31
N GLY A 79 7.30 -0.72 -4.74
CA GLY A 79 8.43 -1.63 -4.62
C GLY A 79 8.88 -2.24 -5.94
N VAL A 80 9.86 -3.16 -5.85
CA VAL A 80 10.57 -3.73 -7.00
C VAL A 80 10.26 -5.20 -7.26
N ASN A 81 9.56 -5.89 -6.36
CA ASN A 81 9.07 -7.24 -6.58
C ASN A 81 7.89 -7.25 -7.57
N MET A 82 7.53 -8.41 -8.08
CA MET A 82 6.51 -8.53 -9.14
C MET A 82 5.14 -7.98 -8.70
N GLY A 83 4.74 -8.16 -7.44
CA GLY A 83 3.52 -7.55 -6.90
C GLY A 83 3.62 -6.02 -6.85
N GLY A 84 4.72 -5.52 -6.33
CA GLY A 84 5.00 -4.08 -6.28
C GLY A 84 5.04 -3.44 -7.67
N ILE A 85 5.66 -4.11 -8.65
CA ILE A 85 5.70 -3.65 -10.06
C ILE A 85 4.30 -3.66 -10.68
N ALA A 86 3.49 -4.68 -10.40
CA ALA A 86 2.12 -4.75 -10.90
C ALA A 86 1.24 -3.61 -10.35
N LEU A 87 1.38 -3.28 -9.06
CA LEU A 87 0.71 -2.15 -8.41
C LEU A 87 1.29 -0.80 -8.84
N ALA A 88 2.57 -0.75 -9.27
CA ALA A 88 3.21 0.51 -9.65
C ALA A 88 2.53 1.16 -10.87
N GLY A 89 2.35 2.47 -10.80
CA GLY A 89 1.83 3.28 -11.91
C GLY A 89 2.92 4.08 -12.64
N MET A 90 4.18 3.88 -12.32
CA MET A 90 5.33 4.54 -12.96
C MET A 90 5.78 3.73 -14.17
N VAL A 91 5.55 4.25 -15.38
CA VAL A 91 5.80 3.55 -16.65
C VAL A 91 7.25 3.07 -16.77
N ASN A 92 8.22 3.89 -16.38
CA ASN A 92 9.64 3.54 -16.49
C ASN A 92 10.05 2.33 -15.62
N ASN A 93 9.33 2.10 -14.51
CA ASN A 93 9.64 1.01 -13.59
C ASN A 93 9.01 -0.32 -14.00
N ARG A 94 8.05 -0.33 -14.93
CA ARG A 94 7.28 -1.52 -15.29
C ARG A 94 7.36 -1.95 -16.74
N ARG A 95 7.57 -1.00 -17.68
CA ARG A 95 7.47 -1.26 -19.14
C ARG A 95 8.36 -2.39 -19.66
N ALA A 96 9.50 -2.65 -19.01
CA ALA A 96 10.43 -3.69 -19.42
C ALA A 96 10.06 -5.10 -18.90
N PHE A 97 9.08 -5.21 -17.99
CA PHE A 97 8.76 -6.46 -17.28
C PHE A 97 7.39 -7.02 -17.64
N GLY A 98 6.80 -6.56 -18.75
CA GLY A 98 5.52 -7.03 -19.24
C GLY A 98 4.31 -6.51 -18.45
N PRO A 99 3.15 -7.17 -18.56
CA PRO A 99 1.89 -6.70 -17.98
C PRO A 99 1.83 -6.80 -16.44
N GLY A 100 2.78 -7.48 -15.79
CA GLY A 100 2.75 -7.74 -14.36
C GLY A 100 1.74 -8.83 -13.98
N LEU A 101 1.29 -8.81 -12.72
CA LEU A 101 0.24 -9.71 -12.24
C LEU A 101 -1.12 -9.32 -12.82
N ALA A 102 -1.89 -10.32 -13.25
CA ALA A 102 -3.26 -10.09 -13.69
C ALA A 102 -4.15 -9.59 -12.54
N GLY A 103 -5.21 -8.86 -12.87
CA GLY A 103 -6.18 -8.39 -11.88
C GLY A 103 -5.75 -7.15 -11.09
N VAL A 104 -4.78 -6.38 -11.60
CA VAL A 104 -4.38 -5.09 -11.02
C VAL A 104 -4.85 -3.95 -11.91
N TYR A 105 -5.60 -3.01 -11.34
CA TYR A 105 -6.18 -1.85 -12.03
C TYR A 105 -5.72 -0.55 -11.38
N HIS A 106 -5.70 0.53 -12.15
CA HIS A 106 -5.18 1.81 -11.69
C HIS A 106 -6.24 2.92 -11.78
N MET A 107 -6.38 3.65 -10.69
CA MET A 107 -7.07 4.94 -10.64
C MET A 107 -6.16 6.03 -11.23
N ARG A 108 -6.74 7.14 -11.66
CA ARG A 108 -5.97 8.32 -12.09
C ARG A 108 -5.11 8.88 -10.95
N HIS A 109 -4.00 9.48 -11.31
CA HIS A 109 -3.11 10.18 -10.38
C HIS A 109 -3.70 11.54 -9.95
N THR A 110 -3.25 12.06 -8.80
CA THR A 110 -3.72 13.34 -8.24
C THR A 110 -2.84 14.55 -8.59
N ALA A 111 -1.82 14.36 -9.43
CA ALA A 111 -0.94 15.45 -9.90
C ALA A 111 -1.61 16.27 -11.00
N LEU A 112 -2.58 17.09 -10.64
CA LEU A 112 -3.30 17.95 -11.57
C LEU A 112 -2.50 19.23 -11.90
N PRO A 113 -2.62 19.79 -13.13
CA PRO A 113 -1.96 21.06 -13.49
C PRO A 113 -2.34 22.21 -12.56
N GLN A 114 -3.58 22.27 -12.09
CA GLN A 114 -4.08 23.29 -11.15
C GLN A 114 -3.36 23.27 -9.79
N ASN A 115 -2.82 22.11 -9.42
CA ASN A 115 -2.13 21.90 -8.15
C ASN A 115 -0.62 22.14 -8.23
N LYS A 116 -0.12 22.57 -9.41
CA LYS A 116 1.30 22.77 -9.64
C LYS A 116 1.83 23.91 -8.76
N PHE A 117 2.92 23.64 -8.04
CA PHE A 117 3.56 24.57 -7.10
C PHE A 117 2.75 24.96 -5.85
N VAL A 118 1.63 24.25 -5.56
CA VAL A 118 0.91 24.42 -4.30
C VAL A 118 1.73 23.82 -3.16
N ARG A 119 1.85 24.54 -2.04
CA ARG A 119 2.45 24.00 -0.81
C ARG A 119 1.39 23.29 0.03
N GLY A 120 1.74 22.14 0.59
CA GLY A 120 0.83 21.34 1.41
C GLY A 120 -0.22 20.60 0.57
N GLN A 121 -1.39 20.36 1.15
CA GLN A 121 -2.48 19.66 0.47
C GLN A 121 -3.15 20.55 -0.56
N PRO A 122 -3.21 20.12 -1.85
CA PRO A 122 -3.92 20.87 -2.87
C PRO A 122 -5.44 20.87 -2.66
N GLU A 123 -6.11 21.88 -3.17
CA GLU A 123 -7.58 22.02 -3.09
C GLU A 123 -8.31 21.16 -4.14
N HIS A 124 -7.70 20.91 -5.32
CA HIS A 124 -8.37 20.26 -6.44
C HIS A 124 -8.05 18.76 -6.53
N GLY A 125 -9.06 17.92 -6.83
CA GLY A 125 -8.88 16.51 -7.17
C GLY A 125 -9.35 15.52 -6.10
N ALA A 126 -10.15 15.95 -5.12
CA ALA A 126 -10.80 15.02 -4.18
C ALA A 126 -11.74 14.04 -4.90
N ASP A 127 -12.40 14.51 -5.99
CA ASP A 127 -13.30 13.74 -6.85
C ASP A 127 -12.60 12.61 -7.61
N LEU A 128 -11.28 12.65 -7.78
CA LEU A 128 -10.52 11.56 -8.38
C LEU A 128 -10.55 10.27 -7.55
N ALA A 129 -10.94 10.34 -6.29
CA ALA A 129 -11.20 9.16 -5.44
C ALA A 129 -12.38 8.32 -5.98
N ASP A 130 -13.30 8.91 -6.74
CA ASP A 130 -14.47 8.21 -7.33
C ASP A 130 -14.06 7.23 -8.43
N ASP A 131 -12.81 7.26 -8.87
CA ASP A 131 -12.27 6.23 -9.75
C ASP A 131 -12.34 4.84 -9.11
N LEU A 132 -12.23 4.74 -7.77
CA LEU A 132 -12.43 3.48 -7.08
C LEU A 132 -13.87 2.98 -7.24
N GLN A 133 -14.86 3.86 -7.05
CA GLN A 133 -16.27 3.49 -7.26
C GLN A 133 -16.55 3.09 -8.72
N ARG A 134 -15.94 3.79 -9.67
CA ARG A 134 -16.03 3.42 -11.10
C ARG A 134 -15.47 2.02 -11.37
N LEU A 135 -14.35 1.67 -10.77
CA LEU A 135 -13.77 0.33 -10.88
C LEU A 135 -14.64 -0.74 -10.19
N CYS A 136 -15.21 -0.42 -9.02
CA CYS A 136 -16.18 -1.28 -8.35
C CYS A 136 -17.41 -1.55 -9.23
N ASN A 137 -17.93 -0.53 -9.89
CA ASN A 137 -19.09 -0.69 -10.79
C ASN A 137 -18.76 -1.51 -12.04
N LEU A 138 -17.51 -1.43 -12.53
CA LEU A 138 -17.08 -2.13 -13.74
C LEU A 138 -16.73 -3.59 -13.50
N TYR A 139 -16.04 -3.89 -12.39
CA TYR A 139 -15.50 -5.22 -12.12
C TYR A 139 -16.23 -5.99 -11.01
N GLY A 140 -17.22 -5.37 -10.37
CA GLY A 140 -17.87 -5.86 -9.18
C GLY A 140 -17.04 -5.58 -7.92
N GLY A 141 -17.57 -4.75 -7.01
CA GLY A 141 -16.87 -4.42 -5.77
C GLY A 141 -16.57 -5.63 -4.90
N GLU A 142 -17.39 -6.69 -5.02
CA GLU A 142 -17.23 -7.99 -4.37
C GLU A 142 -16.03 -8.81 -4.90
N ASN A 143 -15.43 -8.41 -6.02
CA ASN A 143 -14.24 -9.05 -6.59
C ASN A 143 -12.94 -8.34 -6.21
N ILE A 144 -13.02 -7.13 -5.63
CA ILE A 144 -11.86 -6.35 -5.23
C ILE A 144 -11.40 -6.78 -3.83
N ALA A 145 -10.13 -7.20 -3.76
CA ALA A 145 -9.51 -7.63 -2.51
C ALA A 145 -8.97 -6.44 -1.70
N ALA A 146 -8.29 -5.50 -2.36
CA ALA A 146 -7.71 -4.34 -1.69
C ALA A 146 -7.40 -3.19 -2.66
N CYS A 147 -7.34 -1.99 -2.10
CA CYS A 147 -6.83 -0.79 -2.76
C CYS A 147 -5.53 -0.36 -2.07
N PHE A 148 -4.45 -0.21 -2.85
CA PHE A 148 -3.13 0.21 -2.40
C PHE A 148 -2.87 1.66 -2.78
N VAL A 149 -2.68 2.52 -1.80
CA VAL A 149 -2.48 3.96 -2.01
C VAL A 149 -1.36 4.49 -1.12
N GLU A 150 -0.44 5.24 -1.72
CA GLU A 150 0.50 6.07 -0.95
C GLU A 150 -0.26 7.27 -0.38
N PRO A 151 -0.23 7.51 0.95
CA PRO A 151 -0.84 8.71 1.53
C PRO A 151 -0.20 10.00 0.98
N THR A 152 1.09 9.95 0.71
CA THR A 152 1.84 10.97 -0.03
C THR A 152 2.63 10.27 -1.11
N ALA A 153 2.47 10.67 -2.37
CA ALA A 153 3.17 10.05 -3.50
C ALA A 153 4.66 10.47 -3.47
N GLY A 154 5.48 9.68 -2.77
CA GLY A 154 6.88 9.98 -2.49
C GLY A 154 7.74 10.00 -3.74
N SER A 155 7.81 8.88 -4.45
CA SER A 155 8.68 8.69 -5.63
C SER A 155 8.30 9.56 -6.83
N PHE A 156 7.07 10.04 -6.89
CA PHE A 156 6.60 10.91 -7.97
C PHE A 156 6.78 12.41 -7.66
N GLY A 157 7.44 12.80 -6.57
CA GLY A 157 7.76 14.19 -6.25
C GLY A 157 7.20 14.68 -4.92
N CYS A 158 6.99 13.78 -3.96
CA CYS A 158 6.49 14.11 -2.62
C CYS A 158 5.15 14.88 -2.68
N LEU A 159 4.19 14.37 -3.43
CA LEU A 159 2.90 15.01 -3.65
C LEU A 159 1.91 14.61 -2.54
N PRO A 160 1.52 15.53 -1.65
CA PRO A 160 0.42 15.29 -0.72
C PRO A 160 -0.89 15.06 -1.48
N PRO A 161 -1.81 14.26 -0.94
CA PRO A 161 -3.12 14.06 -1.56
C PRO A 161 -3.94 15.35 -1.47
N PRO A 162 -4.84 15.61 -2.43
CA PRO A 162 -5.81 16.70 -2.32
C PRO A 162 -6.65 16.62 -1.04
N LYS A 163 -7.07 17.76 -0.53
CA LYS A 163 -7.96 17.82 0.65
C LYS A 163 -9.21 16.96 0.42
N GLY A 164 -9.51 16.08 1.38
CA GLY A 164 -10.67 15.19 1.33
C GLY A 164 -10.51 13.97 0.39
N TYR A 165 -9.41 13.83 -0.35
CA TYR A 165 -9.19 12.69 -1.24
C TYR A 165 -9.17 11.35 -0.49
N LEU A 166 -8.35 11.25 0.58
CA LEU A 166 -8.23 10.01 1.35
C LEU A 166 -9.51 9.69 2.11
N ASP A 167 -10.20 10.70 2.65
CA ASP A 167 -11.49 10.52 3.33
C ASP A 167 -12.57 10.00 2.38
N ARG A 168 -12.59 10.51 1.16
CA ARG A 168 -13.52 10.07 0.11
C ARG A 168 -13.20 8.67 -0.39
N LEU A 169 -11.91 8.35 -0.51
CA LEU A 169 -11.46 7.02 -0.93
C LEU A 169 -11.81 5.94 0.10
N ARG A 170 -11.89 6.29 1.39
CA ARG A 170 -12.21 5.36 2.48
C ARG A 170 -13.71 5.06 2.62
N LYS A 171 -14.58 5.91 2.12
CA LYS A 171 -16.05 5.74 2.14
C LYS A 171 -16.52 4.67 1.17
#